data_9432711c67bf0ebf05b37e06f4c4335c
#
_entry.id   9432711c67bf0ebf05b37e06f4c4335c
#
_cell.length_a   1.000
_cell.length_b   1.000
_cell.length_c   1.000
_cell.angle_alpha   90.00
_cell.angle_beta   90.00
_cell.angle_gamma   90.00
#
_symmetry.space_group_name_H-M   'P 1'
#
loop_
_entity.id
_entity.type
_entity.pdbx_description
1 polymer ?
#
loop_
_entity_poly.entity_id
_entity_poly.type
_entity_poly.pdbx_seq_one_letter_code
_entity_poly.pdbx_strand_id
1 'polypeptide(L)'
;MILALYPSEFLESGFVSARSIYRNYFTQVDVKIAKIRVMDLWAVFGWTGGGLCALYVLLPFLVRFYPWIAHRIVFLHFVEHPKVVFKDLKKPESFGLKNTRNFYLDVDDESTIGVWHTLPGNAGDQIDDNDEFWEKKLQEGQPIILYLHGNSSSRAQPHRVELLKLLSKLNYHVLALDYRGFGDSTGFPSEDGCVADSYFLYKWVRKRSAQVPVIIWGHSLGTGIGTKLTKQLCDNGEPPDGLILQAPFTNLKHVSKLHPFAALFRFLPWFDWAIVSALDRIGLHFKTDEHIASVTVPILLLHAEDDFTVPHELGELLHAEAKRVRDITSGNIHFVSFDKKHKYGHNNMYRSPELPQHIINFVASLKR
;
A
#
# COMPACT_ATOMS: atom_id res chain seq x y z
N MET A 1 -15.40 -89.37 -9.07
CA MET A 1 -15.80 -90.46 -8.17
C MET A 1 -14.75 -90.63 -7.07
N ILE A 2 -14.55 -89.58 -6.25
CA ILE A 2 -13.84 -89.56 -4.91
C ILE A 2 -14.39 -88.36 -4.15
N LEU A 3 -15.64 -88.43 -3.67
CA LEU A 3 -16.25 -87.46 -2.81
C LEU A 3 -17.33 -88.10 -1.94
N ALA A 4 -16.97 -89.21 -1.27
CA ALA A 4 -17.90 -89.86 -0.36
C ALA A 4 -17.16 -90.64 0.73
N LEU A 5 -16.31 -90.03 1.55
CA LEU A 5 -15.74 -90.66 2.73
C LEU A 5 -15.20 -89.58 3.74
N TYR A 6 -16.03 -88.58 4.10
CA TYR A 6 -15.84 -87.81 5.33
C TYR A 6 -17.19 -87.42 5.89
N PRO A 7 -17.39 -87.61 7.16
CA PRO A 7 -18.65 -87.15 7.87
C PRO A 7 -18.78 -85.63 7.79
N SER A 8 -19.98 -85.17 7.48
CA SER A 8 -20.32 -83.72 7.31
C SER A 8 -20.03 -82.85 8.52
N GLU A 9 -19.91 -83.46 9.68
CA GLU A 9 -19.65 -82.71 10.95
C GLU A 9 -18.24 -82.21 11.13
N PHE A 10 -17.21 -82.78 10.43
CA PHE A 10 -15.84 -82.36 10.54
C PHE A 10 -15.49 -81.16 9.64
N LEU A 11 -16.27 -80.92 8.62
CA LEU A 11 -16.07 -79.80 7.70
C LEU A 11 -16.65 -78.48 8.23
N GLU A 12 -17.74 -78.52 9.01
CA GLU A 12 -18.36 -77.33 9.55
C GLU A 12 -17.55 -76.73 10.71
N SER A 13 -16.97 -77.53 11.60
CA SER A 13 -16.17 -77.02 12.74
C SER A 13 -14.83 -76.38 12.27
N GLY A 14 -14.20 -76.94 11.22
CA GLY A 14 -12.98 -76.38 10.66
C GLY A 14 -13.21 -75.06 9.92
N PHE A 15 -14.32 -74.97 9.19
CA PHE A 15 -14.67 -73.73 8.47
C PHE A 15 -15.08 -72.58 9.38
N VAL A 16 -15.77 -72.87 10.47
CA VAL A 16 -16.17 -71.87 11.48
C VAL A 16 -14.95 -71.33 12.21
N SER A 17 -14.01 -72.24 12.56
CA SER A 17 -12.74 -71.86 13.19
C SER A 17 -11.86 -71.00 12.26
N ALA A 18 -11.74 -71.39 10.99
CA ALA A 18 -10.96 -70.62 10.01
C ALA A 18 -11.59 -69.25 9.73
N ARG A 19 -12.93 -69.17 9.58
CA ARG A 19 -13.62 -67.84 9.42
C ARG A 19 -13.47 -66.95 10.63
N SER A 20 -13.50 -67.47 11.84
CA SER A 20 -13.31 -66.70 13.06
C SER A 20 -11.87 -66.19 13.17
N ILE A 21 -10.87 -67.02 12.84
CA ILE A 21 -9.45 -66.63 12.87
C ILE A 21 -9.18 -65.55 11.80
N TYR A 22 -9.70 -65.77 10.56
CA TYR A 22 -9.54 -64.76 9.48
C TYR A 22 -10.24 -63.44 9.83
N ARG A 23 -11.46 -63.51 10.36
CA ARG A 23 -12.19 -62.30 10.76
C ARG A 23 -11.48 -61.53 11.90
N ASN A 24 -10.95 -62.22 12.89
CA ASN A 24 -10.16 -61.60 13.97
C ASN A 24 -8.82 -61.06 13.48
N TYR A 25 -8.18 -61.74 12.53
CA TYR A 25 -6.92 -61.29 11.93
C TYR A 25 -7.13 -60.01 11.08
N PHE A 26 -8.13 -59.99 10.23
CA PHE A 26 -8.46 -58.80 9.45
C PHE A 26 -8.91 -57.60 10.33
N THR A 27 -9.75 -57.85 11.36
CA THR A 27 -10.09 -56.76 12.29
C THR A 27 -8.91 -56.26 13.07
N GLN A 28 -7.95 -57.10 13.48
CA GLN A 28 -6.71 -56.65 14.12
C GLN A 28 -5.81 -55.90 13.19
N VAL A 29 -5.70 -56.33 11.93
CA VAL A 29 -4.90 -55.65 10.92
C VAL A 29 -5.51 -54.29 10.55
N ASP A 30 -6.85 -54.20 10.40
CA ASP A 30 -7.55 -52.95 10.11
C ASP A 30 -7.42 -51.95 11.26
N VAL A 31 -7.54 -52.41 12.51
CA VAL A 31 -7.32 -51.59 13.69
C VAL A 31 -5.87 -51.10 13.80
N LYS A 32 -4.90 -51.96 13.45
CA LYS A 32 -3.50 -51.59 13.49
C LYS A 32 -3.14 -50.60 12.39
N ILE A 33 -3.69 -50.74 11.17
CA ILE A 33 -3.55 -49.80 10.06
C ILE A 33 -4.23 -48.46 10.39
N ALA A 34 -5.46 -48.51 10.94
CA ALA A 34 -6.16 -47.31 11.37
C ALA A 34 -5.38 -46.55 12.48
N LYS A 35 -4.80 -47.27 13.44
CA LYS A 35 -3.99 -46.70 14.52
C LYS A 35 -2.70 -46.09 14.00
N ILE A 36 -2.03 -46.72 13.03
CA ILE A 36 -0.84 -46.17 12.38
C ILE A 36 -1.22 -44.91 11.60
N ARG A 37 -2.28 -44.91 10.80
CA ARG A 37 -2.75 -43.71 10.07
C ARG A 37 -3.11 -42.57 11.00
N VAL A 38 -3.76 -42.82 12.11
CA VAL A 38 -4.08 -41.80 13.13
C VAL A 38 -2.81 -41.26 13.78
N MET A 39 -1.86 -42.15 14.13
CA MET A 39 -0.59 -41.70 14.72
C MET A 39 0.24 -40.89 13.72
N ASP A 40 0.27 -41.26 12.44
CA ASP A 40 0.94 -40.49 11.39
C ASP A 40 0.28 -39.11 11.18
N LEU A 41 -1.06 -39.07 11.21
CA LEU A 41 -1.81 -37.80 11.16
C LEU A 41 -1.47 -36.91 12.37
N TRP A 42 -1.47 -37.44 13.58
CA TRP A 42 -1.07 -36.67 14.77
C TRP A 42 0.38 -36.22 14.73
N ALA A 43 1.28 -37.05 14.21
CA ALA A 43 2.68 -36.66 13.98
C ALA A 43 2.76 -35.52 12.95
N VAL A 44 2.09 -35.63 11.81
CA VAL A 44 2.03 -34.57 10.80
C VAL A 44 1.45 -33.28 11.39
N PHE A 45 0.32 -33.34 12.12
CA PHE A 45 -0.24 -32.19 12.80
C PHE A 45 0.72 -31.61 13.84
N GLY A 46 1.42 -32.46 14.63
CA GLY A 46 2.40 -32.02 15.59
C GLY A 46 3.60 -31.32 14.94
N TRP A 47 4.15 -31.87 13.88
CA TRP A 47 5.28 -31.27 13.15
C TRP A 47 4.86 -29.97 12.42
N THR A 48 3.71 -29.93 11.78
CA THR A 48 3.20 -28.74 11.12
C THR A 48 2.84 -27.65 12.14
N GLY A 49 2.15 -28.01 13.22
CA GLY A 49 1.84 -27.08 14.31
C GLY A 49 3.08 -26.54 14.99
N GLY A 50 4.04 -27.42 15.31
CA GLY A 50 5.32 -27.02 15.88
C GLY A 50 6.14 -26.13 14.95
N GLY A 51 6.15 -26.43 13.65
CA GLY A 51 6.79 -25.60 12.62
C GLY A 51 6.15 -24.22 12.50
N LEU A 52 4.83 -24.13 12.53
CA LEU A 52 4.12 -22.86 12.51
C LEU A 52 4.35 -22.04 13.79
N CYS A 53 4.37 -22.68 14.96
CA CYS A 53 4.72 -22.01 16.21
C CYS A 53 6.16 -21.50 16.20
N ALA A 54 7.10 -22.30 15.70
CA ALA A 54 8.49 -21.88 15.56
C ALA A 54 8.62 -20.69 14.62
N LEU A 55 7.95 -20.74 13.45
CA LEU A 55 7.92 -19.63 12.50
C LEU A 55 7.31 -18.37 13.15
N TYR A 56 6.20 -18.49 13.86
CA TYR A 56 5.55 -17.41 14.58
C TYR A 56 6.49 -16.72 15.58
N VAL A 57 7.23 -17.51 16.35
CA VAL A 57 8.20 -17.00 17.35
C VAL A 57 9.43 -16.41 16.66
N LEU A 58 9.94 -17.06 15.60
CA LEU A 58 11.20 -16.67 14.96
C LEU A 58 11.06 -15.47 14.01
N LEU A 59 9.88 -15.25 13.41
CA LEU A 59 9.69 -14.19 12.43
C LEU A 59 10.07 -12.79 12.94
N PRO A 60 9.68 -12.34 14.15
CA PRO A 60 10.12 -11.05 14.68
C PRO A 60 11.64 -10.96 14.85
N PHE A 61 12.30 -12.06 15.25
CA PHE A 61 13.77 -12.10 15.36
C PHE A 61 14.44 -11.99 14.00
N LEU A 62 13.88 -12.63 12.95
CA LEU A 62 14.39 -12.47 11.59
C LEU A 62 14.32 -10.99 11.15
N VAL A 63 13.22 -10.30 11.39
CA VAL A 63 13.10 -8.86 11.09
C VAL A 63 14.12 -8.05 11.89
N ARG A 64 14.35 -8.40 13.16
CA ARG A 64 15.31 -7.72 14.03
C ARG A 64 16.77 -7.86 13.57
N PHE A 65 17.17 -9.06 13.18
CA PHE A 65 18.53 -9.35 12.76
C PHE A 65 18.80 -9.07 11.29
N TYR A 66 17.76 -9.07 10.47
CA TYR A 66 17.80 -8.75 9.04
C TYR A 66 16.88 -7.55 8.72
N PRO A 67 17.26 -6.31 9.09
CA PRO A 67 16.40 -5.13 8.94
C PRO A 67 15.98 -4.85 7.50
N TRP A 68 16.70 -5.37 6.50
CA TRP A 68 16.30 -5.31 5.10
C TRP A 68 14.92 -5.96 4.83
N ILE A 69 14.49 -6.93 5.71
CA ILE A 69 13.15 -7.50 5.64
C ILE A 69 12.10 -6.42 5.95
N ALA A 70 12.34 -5.62 7.00
CA ALA A 70 11.47 -4.49 7.33
C ALA A 70 11.42 -3.48 6.18
N HIS A 71 12.56 -3.18 5.57
CA HIS A 71 12.63 -2.32 4.38
C HIS A 71 11.76 -2.85 3.24
N ARG A 72 11.85 -4.17 2.93
CA ARG A 72 11.02 -4.82 1.90
C ARG A 72 9.53 -4.84 2.23
N ILE A 73 9.17 -4.87 3.50
CA ILE A 73 7.76 -4.79 3.95
C ILE A 73 7.23 -3.37 3.79
N VAL A 74 8.02 -2.35 4.10
CA VAL A 74 7.64 -0.94 3.98
C VAL A 74 7.61 -0.51 2.51
N PHE A 75 8.63 -0.88 1.74
CA PHE A 75 8.70 -0.59 0.30
C PHE A 75 8.46 -1.87 -0.50
N LEU A 76 7.19 -2.15 -0.80
CA LEU A 76 6.79 -3.29 -1.63
C LEU A 76 6.99 -2.99 -3.14
N HIS A 77 8.10 -2.33 -3.49
CA HIS A 77 8.42 -1.88 -4.84
C HIS A 77 8.56 -3.03 -5.85
N PHE A 78 8.91 -4.24 -5.37
CA PHE A 78 9.01 -5.46 -6.17
C PHE A 78 7.67 -6.18 -6.36
N VAL A 79 6.59 -5.72 -5.68
CA VAL A 79 5.25 -6.32 -5.79
C VAL A 79 4.46 -5.53 -6.82
N GLU A 80 4.23 -6.13 -7.98
CA GLU A 80 3.46 -5.52 -9.04
C GLU A 80 2.06 -6.14 -9.16
N HIS A 81 1.10 -5.30 -9.54
CA HIS A 81 -0.25 -5.77 -9.80
C HIS A 81 -0.27 -6.54 -11.14
N PRO A 82 -0.92 -7.73 -11.26
CA PRO A 82 -0.91 -8.53 -12.48
C PRO A 82 -1.34 -7.78 -13.74
N LYS A 83 -2.26 -6.81 -13.62
CA LYS A 83 -2.68 -5.97 -14.75
C LYS A 83 -1.63 -4.95 -15.22
N VAL A 84 -0.57 -4.73 -14.42
CA VAL A 84 0.51 -3.79 -14.71
C VAL A 84 1.71 -4.50 -15.32
N VAL A 85 2.04 -5.69 -14.80
CA VAL A 85 3.24 -6.49 -15.19
C VAL A 85 3.41 -6.67 -16.70
N PHE A 86 2.28 -6.80 -17.44
CA PHE A 86 2.30 -7.04 -18.88
C PHE A 86 2.11 -5.78 -19.73
N LYS A 87 2.13 -4.58 -19.12
CA LYS A 87 1.93 -3.31 -19.80
C LYS A 87 3.17 -2.43 -19.68
N ASP A 88 3.47 -1.74 -20.77
CA ASP A 88 4.56 -0.78 -20.83
C ASP A 88 4.15 0.55 -20.16
N LEU A 89 4.84 0.92 -19.08
CA LEU A 89 4.59 2.17 -18.36
C LEU A 89 4.88 3.42 -19.21
N LYS A 90 5.66 3.27 -20.28
CA LYS A 90 5.90 4.34 -21.27
C LYS A 90 4.67 4.68 -22.09
N LYS A 91 3.64 3.81 -22.06
CA LYS A 91 2.41 3.93 -22.85
C LYS A 91 1.18 4.09 -21.95
N PRO A 92 0.95 5.28 -21.35
CA PRO A 92 -0.20 5.50 -20.46
C PRO A 92 -1.55 5.25 -21.12
N GLU A 93 -1.66 5.38 -22.45
CA GLU A 93 -2.85 5.05 -23.22
C GLU A 93 -3.25 3.57 -23.10
N SER A 94 -2.29 2.65 -22.88
CA SER A 94 -2.57 1.23 -22.64
C SER A 94 -3.34 0.99 -21.33
N PHE A 95 -3.32 1.97 -20.41
CA PHE A 95 -4.05 1.99 -19.15
C PHE A 95 -5.36 2.80 -19.24
N GLY A 96 -5.67 3.33 -20.44
CA GLY A 96 -6.87 4.13 -20.69
C GLY A 96 -6.71 5.62 -20.34
N LEU A 97 -5.48 6.11 -20.31
CA LEU A 97 -5.12 7.51 -20.08
C LEU A 97 -4.64 8.13 -21.41
N LYS A 98 -5.58 8.56 -22.25
CA LYS A 98 -5.31 9.08 -23.61
C LYS A 98 -4.65 10.47 -23.61
N ASN A 99 -4.94 11.29 -22.60
CA ASN A 99 -4.42 12.65 -22.43
C ASN A 99 -3.23 12.70 -21.45
N THR A 100 -2.38 11.70 -21.49
CA THR A 100 -1.28 11.54 -20.55
C THR A 100 0.01 11.24 -21.31
N ARG A 101 1.06 11.99 -21.01
CA ARG A 101 2.42 11.66 -21.47
C ARG A 101 3.20 10.95 -20.38
N ASN A 102 4.18 10.14 -20.79
CA ASN A 102 5.24 9.64 -19.94
C ASN A 102 6.54 10.40 -20.22
N PHE A 103 7.26 10.74 -19.16
CA PHE A 103 8.62 11.29 -19.28
C PHE A 103 9.46 10.90 -18.07
N TYR A 104 10.77 11.15 -18.14
CA TYR A 104 11.71 10.81 -17.09
C TYR A 104 12.47 12.04 -16.64
N LEU A 105 12.81 12.06 -15.34
CA LEU A 105 13.61 13.12 -14.73
C LEU A 105 14.78 12.50 -13.98
N ASP A 106 16.00 12.94 -14.30
CA ASP A 106 17.21 12.58 -13.58
C ASP A 106 17.29 13.44 -12.32
N VAL A 107 17.11 12.79 -11.15
CA VAL A 107 17.11 13.46 -9.86
C VAL A 107 18.53 13.62 -9.33
N ASP A 108 19.33 12.58 -9.49
CA ASP A 108 20.74 12.51 -9.15
C ASP A 108 21.46 11.49 -10.06
N ASP A 109 22.77 11.28 -9.84
CA ASP A 109 23.59 10.38 -10.67
C ASP A 109 23.13 8.91 -10.66
N GLU A 110 22.34 8.49 -9.64
CA GLU A 110 21.90 7.11 -9.45
C GLU A 110 20.39 6.92 -9.71
N SER A 111 19.62 8.02 -9.77
CA SER A 111 18.17 7.95 -9.71
C SER A 111 17.49 8.76 -10.80
N THR A 112 16.82 8.05 -11.70
CA THR A 112 15.91 8.59 -12.71
C THR A 112 14.48 8.18 -12.34
N ILE A 113 13.56 9.13 -12.24
CA ILE A 113 12.16 8.88 -11.91
C ILE A 113 11.25 8.94 -13.14
N GLY A 114 10.35 7.97 -13.27
CA GLY A 114 9.29 7.97 -14.27
C GLY A 114 8.08 8.78 -13.81
N VAL A 115 7.57 9.63 -14.67
CA VAL A 115 6.46 10.55 -14.37
C VAL A 115 5.39 10.44 -15.44
N TRP A 116 4.14 10.32 -15.04
CA TRP A 116 2.98 10.56 -15.88
C TRP A 116 2.44 11.96 -15.65
N HIS A 117 2.26 12.72 -16.73
CA HIS A 117 1.56 14.00 -16.70
C HIS A 117 0.24 13.86 -17.45
N THR A 118 -0.86 13.88 -16.72
CA THR A 118 -2.23 13.83 -17.24
C THR A 118 -2.76 15.25 -17.35
N LEU A 119 -3.25 15.62 -18.53
CA LEU A 119 -3.87 16.92 -18.80
C LEU A 119 -5.27 17.04 -18.19
N PRO A 120 -5.75 18.26 -17.92
CA PRO A 120 -7.15 18.56 -17.64
C PRO A 120 -8.08 18.04 -18.72
N GLY A 121 -9.30 17.63 -18.35
CA GLY A 121 -10.28 17.12 -19.30
C GLY A 121 -10.71 18.10 -20.39
N ASN A 122 -10.58 19.40 -20.12
CA ASN A 122 -10.87 20.48 -21.09
C ASN A 122 -9.64 20.94 -21.90
N ALA A 123 -8.52 20.23 -21.85
CA ALA A 123 -7.29 20.62 -22.55
C ALA A 123 -7.38 20.56 -24.09
N GLY A 124 -8.49 20.02 -24.63
CA GLY A 124 -8.73 19.84 -26.07
C GLY A 124 -8.22 18.49 -26.59
N ASP A 125 -8.66 18.12 -27.80
CA ASP A 125 -8.37 16.82 -28.41
C ASP A 125 -7.03 16.79 -29.17
N GLN A 126 -6.45 17.95 -29.48
CA GLN A 126 -5.17 18.05 -30.17
C GLN A 126 -4.04 18.06 -29.15
N ILE A 127 -3.47 16.90 -28.92
CA ILE A 127 -2.31 16.71 -28.03
C ILE A 127 -1.07 16.58 -28.93
N ASP A 128 -0.11 17.47 -28.71
CA ASP A 128 1.20 17.41 -29.35
C ASP A 128 2.18 16.66 -28.42
N ASP A 129 3.05 15.85 -29.00
CA ASP A 129 4.05 15.07 -28.24
C ASP A 129 5.29 15.91 -27.85
N ASN A 130 5.39 17.17 -28.30
CA ASN A 130 6.55 18.00 -27.99
C ASN A 130 6.49 18.57 -26.55
N ASP A 131 7.64 18.69 -25.92
CA ASP A 131 7.76 19.14 -24.51
C ASP A 131 7.25 20.57 -24.32
N GLU A 132 7.41 21.45 -25.30
CA GLU A 132 6.96 22.85 -25.26
C GLU A 132 5.43 22.96 -25.11
N PHE A 133 4.68 22.10 -25.82
CA PHE A 133 3.23 22.01 -25.68
C PHE A 133 2.84 21.69 -24.23
N TRP A 134 3.46 20.66 -23.64
CA TRP A 134 3.12 20.19 -22.30
C TRP A 134 3.53 21.20 -21.21
N GLU A 135 4.66 21.89 -21.39
CA GLU A 135 5.11 22.94 -20.46
C GLU A 135 4.22 24.18 -20.54
N LYS A 136 3.78 24.56 -21.74
CA LYS A 136 2.82 25.66 -21.95
C LYS A 136 1.49 25.36 -21.27
N LYS A 137 1.00 24.11 -21.36
CA LYS A 137 -0.24 23.70 -20.71
C LYS A 137 -0.21 23.90 -19.19
N LEU A 138 0.93 23.70 -18.53
CA LEU A 138 1.10 23.94 -17.08
C LEU A 138 0.90 25.42 -16.68
N GLN A 139 0.88 26.35 -17.62
CA GLN A 139 0.73 27.80 -17.38
C GLN A 139 -0.68 28.31 -17.65
N GLU A 140 -1.61 27.46 -18.15
CA GLU A 140 -2.95 27.88 -18.58
C GLU A 140 -3.95 28.11 -17.42
N GLY A 141 -3.48 28.05 -16.16
CA GLY A 141 -4.29 28.46 -14.99
C GLY A 141 -5.04 27.32 -14.28
N GLN A 142 -5.06 26.10 -14.83
CA GLN A 142 -5.65 24.95 -14.14
C GLN A 142 -4.74 24.47 -12.99
N PRO A 143 -5.30 24.19 -11.79
CA PRO A 143 -4.52 23.68 -10.68
C PRO A 143 -3.76 22.39 -11.01
N ILE A 144 -2.61 22.22 -10.39
CA ILE A 144 -1.69 21.09 -10.59
C ILE A 144 -1.68 20.25 -9.33
N ILE A 145 -1.88 18.94 -9.48
CA ILE A 145 -1.79 17.97 -8.40
C ILE A 145 -0.56 17.10 -8.60
N LEU A 146 0.36 17.12 -7.62
CA LEU A 146 1.46 16.16 -7.53
C LEU A 146 0.97 14.96 -6.75
N TYR A 147 0.79 13.82 -7.42
CA TYR A 147 0.30 12.60 -6.80
C TYR A 147 1.44 11.70 -6.35
N LEU A 148 1.53 11.47 -5.05
CA LEU A 148 2.52 10.68 -4.34
C LEU A 148 1.87 9.36 -3.91
N HIS A 149 2.26 8.26 -4.54
CA HIS A 149 1.59 6.98 -4.38
C HIS A 149 1.95 6.21 -3.09
N GLY A 150 1.21 5.15 -2.79
CA GLY A 150 1.44 4.24 -1.66
C GLY A 150 2.57 3.23 -1.92
N ASN A 151 2.81 2.32 -0.98
CA ASN A 151 4.01 1.51 -0.81
C ASN A 151 4.26 0.37 -1.81
N SER A 152 3.39 0.12 -2.78
CA SER A 152 3.51 -1.03 -3.70
C SER A 152 3.29 -0.67 -5.16
N SER A 153 3.81 -1.49 -6.07
CA SER A 153 3.62 -1.37 -7.52
C SER A 153 4.10 -0.01 -8.08
N SER A 154 3.36 0.56 -9.03
CA SER A 154 3.74 1.76 -9.77
C SER A 154 2.58 2.75 -9.89
N ARG A 155 2.83 3.92 -10.50
CA ARG A 155 1.81 4.91 -10.90
C ARG A 155 0.65 4.32 -11.69
N ALA A 156 0.82 3.13 -12.28
CA ALA A 156 -0.16 2.45 -13.11
C ALA A 156 -1.12 1.51 -12.36
N GLN A 157 -1.09 1.46 -11.02
CA GLN A 157 -2.07 0.65 -10.30
C GLN A 157 -3.51 1.06 -10.63
N PRO A 158 -4.45 0.12 -10.80
CA PRO A 158 -5.80 0.43 -11.29
C PRO A 158 -6.53 1.54 -10.54
N HIS A 159 -6.47 1.55 -9.22
CA HIS A 159 -7.12 2.60 -8.42
C HIS A 159 -6.46 3.98 -8.60
N ARG A 160 -5.15 4.02 -8.85
CA ARG A 160 -4.41 5.25 -9.14
C ARG A 160 -4.81 5.80 -10.50
N VAL A 161 -4.84 4.94 -11.52
CA VAL A 161 -5.32 5.30 -12.86
C VAL A 161 -6.73 5.88 -12.83
N GLU A 162 -7.65 5.27 -12.07
CA GLU A 162 -9.02 5.78 -11.94
C GLU A 162 -9.07 7.13 -11.21
N LEU A 163 -8.22 7.34 -10.20
CA LEU A 163 -8.09 8.65 -9.55
C LEU A 163 -7.53 9.71 -10.52
N LEU A 164 -6.51 9.38 -11.32
CA LEU A 164 -5.99 10.30 -12.34
C LEU A 164 -7.07 10.71 -13.34
N LYS A 165 -7.89 9.75 -13.80
CA LYS A 165 -9.04 10.03 -14.68
C LYS A 165 -10.07 10.95 -14.03
N LEU A 166 -10.36 10.72 -12.74
CA LEU A 166 -11.28 11.56 -11.96
C LEU A 166 -10.75 13.00 -11.88
N LEU A 167 -9.49 13.17 -11.49
CA LEU A 167 -8.88 14.49 -11.33
C LEU A 167 -8.77 15.24 -12.65
N SER A 168 -8.45 14.54 -13.74
CA SER A 168 -8.50 15.09 -15.10
C SER A 168 -9.90 15.60 -15.47
N LYS A 169 -10.96 14.82 -15.19
CA LYS A 169 -12.36 15.24 -15.41
C LYS A 169 -12.75 16.48 -14.58
N LEU A 170 -12.10 16.70 -13.45
CA LEU A 170 -12.27 17.90 -12.63
C LEU A 170 -11.43 19.08 -13.14
N ASN A 171 -10.81 18.95 -14.31
CA ASN A 171 -9.97 19.94 -14.94
C ASN A 171 -8.70 20.30 -14.15
N TYR A 172 -8.05 19.30 -13.56
CA TYR A 172 -6.74 19.45 -12.94
C TYR A 172 -5.65 18.76 -13.76
N HIS A 173 -4.47 19.36 -13.80
CA HIS A 173 -3.26 18.63 -14.17
C HIS A 173 -2.91 17.64 -13.06
N VAL A 174 -2.47 16.44 -13.44
CA VAL A 174 -1.97 15.47 -12.46
C VAL A 174 -0.59 14.99 -12.90
N LEU A 175 0.40 15.20 -12.04
CA LEU A 175 1.73 14.59 -12.21
C LEU A 175 1.89 13.47 -11.19
N ALA A 176 1.96 12.23 -11.66
CA ALA A 176 2.13 11.04 -10.85
C ALA A 176 3.50 10.45 -11.11
N LEU A 177 4.40 10.48 -10.10
CA LEU A 177 5.71 9.87 -10.21
C LEU A 177 5.70 8.42 -9.69
N ASP A 178 6.67 7.63 -10.15
CA ASP A 178 7.17 6.49 -9.40
C ASP A 178 8.46 6.91 -8.70
N TYR A 179 8.54 6.70 -7.38
CA TYR A 179 9.77 6.98 -6.63
C TYR A 179 10.91 6.08 -7.11
N ARG A 180 12.14 6.44 -6.76
CA ARG A 180 13.31 5.59 -7.01
C ARG A 180 13.06 4.12 -6.62
N GLY A 181 13.38 3.21 -7.53
CA GLY A 181 13.18 1.77 -7.36
C GLY A 181 11.76 1.26 -7.53
N PHE A 182 10.75 2.13 -7.77
CA PHE A 182 9.38 1.74 -8.09
C PHE A 182 9.11 1.82 -9.60
N GLY A 183 8.22 0.97 -10.08
CA GLY A 183 7.83 0.94 -11.48
C GLY A 183 9.03 0.78 -12.41
N ASP A 184 9.25 1.76 -13.29
CA ASP A 184 10.40 1.84 -14.19
C ASP A 184 11.43 2.92 -13.79
N SER A 185 11.31 3.46 -12.56
CA SER A 185 12.29 4.35 -11.97
C SER A 185 13.53 3.60 -11.48
N THR A 186 14.71 4.17 -11.65
CA THR A 186 15.98 3.57 -11.19
C THR A 186 16.27 3.89 -9.71
N GLY A 187 17.35 3.35 -9.16
CA GLY A 187 17.77 3.59 -7.79
C GLY A 187 17.15 2.65 -6.77
N PHE A 188 17.32 2.97 -5.47
CA PHE A 188 16.83 2.17 -4.35
C PHE A 188 16.01 3.03 -3.39
N PRO A 189 14.79 2.61 -3.00
CA PRO A 189 13.90 3.43 -2.20
C PRO A 189 14.39 3.60 -0.76
N SER A 190 14.29 4.82 -0.26
CA SER A 190 14.47 5.19 1.15
C SER A 190 13.50 6.31 1.49
N GLU A 191 13.28 6.59 2.77
CA GLU A 191 12.38 7.68 3.17
C GLU A 191 12.87 9.02 2.58
N ASP A 192 14.15 9.36 2.82
CA ASP A 192 14.72 10.61 2.32
C ASP A 192 14.84 10.65 0.80
N GLY A 193 15.15 9.50 0.16
CA GLY A 193 15.20 9.39 -1.29
C GLY A 193 13.84 9.65 -1.95
N CYS A 194 12.76 9.05 -1.44
CA CYS A 194 11.41 9.30 -1.96
C CYS A 194 10.96 10.77 -1.75
N VAL A 195 11.38 11.40 -0.65
CA VAL A 195 11.15 12.85 -0.43
C VAL A 195 11.96 13.68 -1.42
N ALA A 196 13.22 13.34 -1.66
CA ALA A 196 14.08 14.04 -2.64
C ALA A 196 13.51 13.94 -4.06
N ASP A 197 13.04 12.77 -4.49
CA ASP A 197 12.36 12.58 -5.78
C ASP A 197 11.14 13.48 -5.92
N SER A 198 10.32 13.52 -4.87
CA SER A 198 9.11 14.35 -4.83
C SER A 198 9.42 15.85 -4.80
N TYR A 199 10.49 16.24 -4.08
CA TYR A 199 11.00 17.62 -4.05
C TYR A 199 11.49 18.05 -5.42
N PHE A 200 12.26 17.19 -6.10
CA PHE A 200 12.76 17.48 -7.45
C PHE A 200 11.60 17.70 -8.43
N LEU A 201 10.59 16.83 -8.42
CA LEU A 201 9.40 16.99 -9.25
C LEU A 201 8.64 18.28 -8.91
N TYR A 202 8.47 18.60 -7.62
CA TYR A 202 7.83 19.86 -7.20
C TYR A 202 8.57 21.08 -7.76
N LYS A 203 9.91 21.13 -7.62
CA LYS A 203 10.74 22.23 -8.16
C LYS A 203 10.66 22.31 -9.69
N TRP A 204 10.66 21.14 -10.37
CA TRP A 204 10.49 21.07 -11.82
C TRP A 204 9.15 21.68 -12.26
N VAL A 205 8.06 21.37 -11.56
CA VAL A 205 6.73 21.92 -11.81
C VAL A 205 6.69 23.42 -11.51
N ARG A 206 7.16 23.85 -10.35
CA ARG A 206 7.11 25.27 -9.97
C ARG A 206 7.86 26.18 -10.92
N LYS A 207 9.00 25.71 -11.45
CA LYS A 207 9.74 26.45 -12.49
C LYS A 207 8.93 26.69 -13.77
N ARG A 208 7.91 25.83 -14.03
CA ARG A 208 7.13 25.80 -15.26
C ARG A 208 5.68 26.28 -15.12
N SER A 209 5.15 26.32 -13.92
CA SER A 209 3.72 26.54 -13.67
C SER A 209 3.32 27.99 -13.36
N ALA A 210 4.27 28.92 -13.45
CA ALA A 210 4.03 30.33 -13.07
C ALA A 210 3.31 30.46 -11.71
N GLN A 211 2.18 31.17 -11.65
CA GLN A 211 1.37 31.40 -10.45
C GLN A 211 0.22 30.38 -10.26
N VAL A 212 0.24 29.27 -11.03
CA VAL A 212 -0.80 28.24 -10.92
C VAL A 212 -0.70 27.51 -9.57
N PRO A 213 -1.83 27.24 -8.88
CA PRO A 213 -1.81 26.48 -7.63
C PRO A 213 -1.23 25.08 -7.83
N VAL A 214 -0.29 24.70 -6.95
CA VAL A 214 0.30 23.35 -6.91
C VAL A 214 -0.02 22.70 -5.58
N ILE A 215 -0.71 21.58 -5.64
CA ILE A 215 -1.21 20.82 -4.49
C ILE A 215 -0.47 19.49 -4.41
N ILE A 216 0.02 19.14 -3.24
CA ILE A 216 0.59 17.82 -3.00
C ILE A 216 -0.52 16.87 -2.54
N TRP A 217 -0.66 15.73 -3.20
CA TRP A 217 -1.58 14.65 -2.83
C TRP A 217 -0.81 13.40 -2.46
N GLY A 218 -0.77 13.04 -1.19
CA GLY A 218 -0.20 11.78 -0.72
C GLY A 218 -1.27 10.73 -0.49
N HIS A 219 -1.01 9.48 -0.90
CA HIS A 219 -1.84 8.32 -0.60
C HIS A 219 -1.05 7.29 0.22
N SER A 220 -1.58 6.86 1.36
CA SER A 220 -0.95 5.82 2.20
C SER A 220 0.50 6.21 2.54
N LEU A 221 1.53 5.43 2.17
CA LEU A 221 2.94 5.80 2.32
C LEU A 221 3.24 7.22 1.81
N GLY A 222 2.62 7.60 0.68
CA GLY A 222 2.74 8.94 0.10
C GLY A 222 2.27 10.06 1.03
N THR A 223 1.47 9.78 2.08
CA THR A 223 1.06 10.80 3.06
C THR A 223 2.23 11.22 3.94
N GLY A 224 3.06 10.25 4.39
CA GLY A 224 4.28 10.53 5.14
C GLY A 224 5.30 11.28 4.29
N ILE A 225 5.49 10.84 3.03
CA ILE A 225 6.38 11.51 2.06
C ILE A 225 5.89 12.94 1.79
N GLY A 226 4.60 13.11 1.47
CA GLY A 226 4.01 14.40 1.15
C GLY A 226 4.04 15.39 2.31
N THR A 227 3.84 14.92 3.55
CA THR A 227 3.91 15.79 4.74
C THR A 227 5.35 16.23 5.01
N LYS A 228 6.34 15.32 4.90
CA LYS A 228 7.77 15.66 5.08
C LYS A 228 8.25 16.61 3.98
N LEU A 229 7.85 16.37 2.73
CA LEU A 229 8.09 17.27 1.61
C LEU A 229 7.49 18.66 1.86
N THR A 230 6.21 18.72 2.25
CA THR A 230 5.51 19.99 2.50
C THR A 230 6.17 20.77 3.65
N LYS A 231 6.55 20.07 4.74
CA LYS A 231 7.35 20.66 5.81
C LYS A 231 8.63 21.30 5.27
N GLN A 232 9.43 20.55 4.51
CA GLN A 232 10.69 21.03 3.94
C GLN A 232 10.47 22.27 3.04
N LEU A 233 9.41 22.27 2.24
CA LEU A 233 9.05 23.42 1.40
C LEU A 233 8.60 24.62 2.21
N CYS A 234 7.82 24.43 3.28
CA CYS A 234 7.45 25.50 4.21
C CYS A 234 8.67 26.10 4.92
N ASP A 235 9.57 25.25 5.41
CA ASP A 235 10.79 25.68 6.08
C ASP A 235 11.71 26.51 5.15
N ASN A 236 11.71 26.19 3.83
CA ASN A 236 12.47 26.91 2.81
C ASN A 236 11.75 28.16 2.28
N GLY A 237 10.55 28.48 2.76
CA GLY A 237 9.76 29.62 2.28
C GLY A 237 9.15 29.45 0.88
N GLU A 238 9.02 28.22 0.41
CA GLU A 238 8.48 27.85 -0.91
C GLU A 238 7.28 26.89 -0.78
N PRO A 239 6.28 27.18 0.07
CA PRO A 239 5.21 26.23 0.36
C PRO A 239 4.40 25.90 -0.90
N PRO A 240 3.83 24.69 -0.99
CA PRO A 240 2.77 24.39 -1.96
C PRO A 240 1.50 25.20 -1.58
N ASP A 241 0.50 25.18 -2.46
CA ASP A 241 -0.75 25.87 -2.16
C ASP A 241 -1.67 25.07 -1.23
N GLY A 242 -1.51 23.75 -1.16
CA GLY A 242 -2.28 22.88 -0.28
C GLY A 242 -1.73 21.45 -0.21
N LEU A 243 -2.18 20.71 0.80
CA LEU A 243 -1.81 19.32 1.04
C LEU A 243 -3.06 18.45 1.19
N ILE A 244 -3.17 17.38 0.37
CA ILE A 244 -4.23 16.37 0.49
C ILE A 244 -3.60 15.06 0.96
N LEU A 245 -4.12 14.49 2.03
CA LEU A 245 -3.64 13.25 2.63
C LEU A 245 -4.75 12.20 2.60
N GLN A 246 -4.60 11.21 1.74
CA GLN A 246 -5.54 10.11 1.57
C GLN A 246 -5.07 8.87 2.31
N ALA A 247 -5.89 8.32 3.20
CA ALA A 247 -5.56 7.22 4.10
C ALA A 247 -4.26 7.49 4.91
N PRO A 248 -4.18 8.65 5.63
CA PRO A 248 -3.00 9.06 6.33
C PRO A 248 -2.77 8.27 7.61
N PHE A 249 -1.51 8.28 8.06
CA PHE A 249 -1.08 7.71 9.33
C PHE A 249 -0.16 8.70 10.09
N THR A 250 -0.03 8.50 11.40
CA THR A 250 0.82 9.31 12.27
C THR A 250 2.32 9.05 12.06
N ASN A 251 2.72 7.77 12.16
CA ASN A 251 4.11 7.32 11.93
C ASN A 251 4.15 5.79 11.73
N LEU A 252 5.25 5.25 11.23
CA LEU A 252 5.38 3.80 10.99
C LEU A 252 5.31 2.96 12.26
N LYS A 253 5.71 3.50 13.40
CA LYS A 253 5.59 2.80 14.70
C LYS A 253 4.11 2.53 15.02
N HIS A 254 3.24 3.52 14.87
CA HIS A 254 1.81 3.34 15.09
C HIS A 254 1.18 2.41 14.04
N VAL A 255 1.54 2.56 12.76
CA VAL A 255 1.08 1.64 11.71
C VAL A 255 1.50 0.21 12.06
N SER A 256 2.77 -0.03 12.44
CA SER A 256 3.25 -1.38 12.76
C SER A 256 2.51 -2.02 13.95
N LYS A 257 1.97 -1.22 14.88
CA LYS A 257 1.20 -1.70 16.02
C LYS A 257 -0.27 -1.94 15.71
N LEU A 258 -0.88 -1.09 14.89
CA LEU A 258 -2.32 -1.11 14.61
C LEU A 258 -2.68 -1.91 13.36
N HIS A 259 -1.71 -2.18 12.48
CA HIS A 259 -1.96 -2.97 11.28
C HIS A 259 -2.51 -4.37 11.65
N PRO A 260 -3.54 -4.88 10.96
CA PRO A 260 -4.18 -6.16 11.31
C PRO A 260 -3.21 -7.34 11.40
N PHE A 261 -2.18 -7.41 10.56
CA PHE A 261 -1.14 -8.44 10.67
C PHE A 261 -0.32 -8.34 11.95
N ALA A 262 -0.15 -7.15 12.51
CA ALA A 262 0.52 -6.97 13.79
C ALA A 262 -0.31 -7.51 14.95
N ALA A 263 -1.61 -7.65 14.81
CA ALA A 263 -2.49 -8.22 15.84
C ALA A 263 -2.03 -9.60 16.31
N LEU A 264 -1.40 -10.38 15.42
CA LEU A 264 -0.83 -11.69 15.76
C LEU A 264 0.43 -11.61 16.62
N PHE A 265 1.19 -10.52 16.57
CA PHE A 265 2.52 -10.39 17.16
C PHE A 265 2.61 -9.32 18.25
N ARG A 266 1.72 -8.31 18.24
CA ARG A 266 1.79 -7.15 19.14
C ARG A 266 1.72 -7.50 20.64
N PHE A 267 1.21 -8.68 20.98
CA PHE A 267 1.15 -9.17 22.36
C PHE A 267 2.46 -9.82 22.83
N LEU A 268 3.41 -10.07 21.92
CA LEU A 268 4.69 -10.63 22.26
C LEU A 268 5.53 -9.56 22.96
N PRO A 269 6.13 -9.86 24.12
CA PRO A 269 6.86 -8.88 24.91
C PRO A 269 8.07 -8.29 24.18
N TRP A 270 8.56 -8.94 23.14
CA TRP A 270 9.66 -8.47 22.30
C TRP A 270 9.23 -7.78 21.01
N PHE A 271 7.93 -7.53 20.78
CA PHE A 271 7.44 -6.93 19.53
C PHE A 271 8.10 -5.58 19.23
N ASP A 272 8.07 -4.66 20.19
CA ASP A 272 8.67 -3.32 20.00
C ASP A 272 10.18 -3.42 19.76
N TRP A 273 10.87 -4.29 20.49
CA TRP A 273 12.29 -4.55 20.29
C TRP A 273 12.59 -5.17 18.92
N ALA A 274 11.77 -6.09 18.45
CA ALA A 274 12.02 -6.79 17.20
C ALA A 274 11.62 -5.97 15.96
N ILE A 275 10.45 -5.35 15.97
CA ILE A 275 9.86 -4.69 14.79
C ILE A 275 10.17 -3.19 14.80
N VAL A 276 9.83 -2.47 15.87
CA VAL A 276 10.00 -1.01 15.92
C VAL A 276 11.48 -0.63 15.83
N SER A 277 12.35 -1.30 16.62
CA SER A 277 13.79 -1.00 16.56
C SER A 277 14.46 -1.43 15.24
N ALA A 278 13.86 -2.35 14.48
CA ALA A 278 14.34 -2.65 13.13
C ALA A 278 14.07 -1.50 12.16
N LEU A 279 12.90 -0.87 12.25
CA LEU A 279 12.56 0.34 11.48
C LEU A 279 13.51 1.49 11.82
N ASP A 280 13.77 1.73 13.11
CA ASP A 280 14.71 2.76 13.58
C ASP A 280 16.12 2.57 13.01
N ARG A 281 16.61 1.33 12.93
CA ARG A 281 17.94 1.00 12.40
C ARG A 281 18.13 1.33 10.93
N ILE A 282 17.05 1.26 10.13
CA ILE A 282 17.09 1.56 8.69
C ILE A 282 16.59 2.96 8.38
N GLY A 283 16.35 3.79 9.40
CA GLY A 283 15.93 5.19 9.23
C GLY A 283 14.54 5.36 8.64
N LEU A 284 13.64 4.39 8.83
CA LEU A 284 12.26 4.46 8.35
C LEU A 284 11.32 4.83 9.49
N HIS A 285 10.91 6.07 9.52
CA HIS A 285 10.05 6.62 10.58
C HIS A 285 8.73 7.15 10.06
N PHE A 286 8.76 7.89 8.96
CA PHE A 286 7.63 8.62 8.39
C PHE A 286 6.83 9.33 9.47
N LYS A 287 7.49 10.23 10.21
CA LYS A 287 6.95 10.96 11.36
C LYS A 287 5.97 12.06 10.92
N THR A 288 4.86 11.66 10.37
CA THR A 288 3.83 12.59 9.86
C THR A 288 3.29 13.47 10.96
N ASP A 289 3.10 12.91 12.17
CA ASP A 289 2.64 13.61 13.38
C ASP A 289 3.62 14.70 13.87
N GLU A 290 4.93 14.49 13.72
CA GLU A 290 5.93 15.51 14.04
C GLU A 290 6.05 16.55 12.92
N HIS A 291 6.10 16.09 11.66
CA HIS A 291 6.30 16.97 10.50
C HIS A 291 5.12 17.93 10.27
N ILE A 292 3.88 17.50 10.60
CA ILE A 292 2.68 18.28 10.35
C ILE A 292 2.64 19.59 11.14
N ALA A 293 3.39 19.68 12.23
CA ALA A 293 3.52 20.91 13.05
C ALA A 293 4.06 22.10 12.24
N SER A 294 5.00 21.84 11.32
CA SER A 294 5.62 22.87 10.46
C SER A 294 4.90 23.07 9.12
N VAL A 295 3.81 22.34 8.86
CA VAL A 295 3.02 22.52 7.64
C VAL A 295 2.09 23.71 7.80
N THR A 296 2.37 24.82 7.12
CA THR A 296 1.61 26.06 7.23
C THR A 296 0.45 26.20 6.27
N VAL A 297 0.40 25.35 5.23
CA VAL A 297 -0.63 25.40 4.18
C VAL A 297 -1.94 24.70 4.60
N PRO A 298 -3.08 24.98 3.91
CA PRO A 298 -4.31 24.23 4.11
C PRO A 298 -4.14 22.73 3.90
N ILE A 299 -4.82 21.92 4.71
CA ILE A 299 -4.76 20.45 4.65
C ILE A 299 -6.16 19.84 4.53
N LEU A 300 -6.32 18.87 3.62
CA LEU A 300 -7.49 18.01 3.52
C LEU A 300 -7.08 16.57 3.80
N LEU A 301 -7.63 15.96 4.86
CA LEU A 301 -7.49 14.54 5.15
C LEU A 301 -8.72 13.78 4.66
N LEU A 302 -8.50 12.67 3.97
CA LEU A 302 -9.54 11.79 3.42
C LEU A 302 -9.31 10.37 3.92
N HIS A 303 -10.27 9.76 4.61
CA HIS A 303 -10.11 8.40 5.12
C HIS A 303 -11.41 7.61 5.08
N ALA A 304 -11.35 6.34 4.67
CA ALA A 304 -12.49 5.42 4.73
C ALA A 304 -12.52 4.68 6.07
N GLU A 305 -13.69 4.59 6.70
CA GLU A 305 -13.85 3.92 8.01
C GLU A 305 -13.61 2.39 7.92
N ASP A 306 -13.70 1.82 6.73
CA ASP A 306 -13.44 0.40 6.45
C ASP A 306 -12.04 0.12 5.92
N ASP A 307 -11.08 1.03 6.15
CA ASP A 307 -9.69 0.82 5.77
C ASP A 307 -9.00 -0.19 6.68
N PHE A 308 -8.71 -1.39 6.15
CA PHE A 308 -7.98 -2.45 6.85
C PHE A 308 -6.47 -2.36 6.71
N THR A 309 -5.95 -1.55 5.79
CA THR A 309 -4.50 -1.41 5.58
C THR A 309 -3.90 -0.36 6.50
N VAL A 310 -4.52 0.81 6.51
CA VAL A 310 -4.22 1.90 7.45
C VAL A 310 -5.49 2.16 8.24
N PRO A 311 -5.59 1.70 9.49
CA PRO A 311 -6.79 1.89 10.29
C PRO A 311 -7.23 3.37 10.37
N HIS A 312 -8.52 3.62 10.18
CA HIS A 312 -9.12 4.96 10.17
C HIS A 312 -8.74 5.79 11.41
N GLU A 313 -8.61 5.14 12.56
CA GLU A 313 -8.15 5.73 13.82
C GLU A 313 -6.83 6.50 13.67
N LEU A 314 -5.91 6.05 12.81
CA LEU A 314 -4.64 6.75 12.56
C LEU A 314 -4.85 8.10 11.87
N GLY A 315 -5.85 8.22 11.00
CA GLY A 315 -6.25 9.48 10.39
C GLY A 315 -6.86 10.45 11.41
N GLU A 316 -7.72 9.94 12.31
CA GLU A 316 -8.30 10.72 13.41
C GLU A 316 -7.22 11.23 14.36
N LEU A 317 -6.29 10.36 14.76
CA LEU A 317 -5.15 10.73 15.62
C LEU A 317 -4.29 11.80 14.95
N LEU A 318 -3.99 11.67 13.66
CA LEU A 318 -3.21 12.68 12.94
C LEU A 318 -3.97 14.03 12.86
N HIS A 319 -5.27 14.00 12.62
CA HIS A 319 -6.09 15.21 12.60
C HIS A 319 -6.12 15.91 13.96
N ALA A 320 -6.30 15.15 15.04
CA ALA A 320 -6.27 15.68 16.41
C ALA A 320 -4.90 16.30 16.73
N GLU A 321 -3.81 15.59 16.37
CA GLU A 321 -2.46 16.08 16.58
C GLU A 321 -2.19 17.35 15.78
N ALA A 322 -2.56 17.38 14.49
CA ALA A 322 -2.40 18.56 13.65
C ALA A 322 -3.13 19.79 14.22
N LYS A 323 -4.33 19.61 14.76
CA LYS A 323 -5.06 20.69 15.45
C LYS A 323 -4.37 21.17 16.72
N ARG A 324 -3.66 20.27 17.40
CA ARG A 324 -2.97 20.59 18.65
C ARG A 324 -1.65 21.33 18.43
N VAL A 325 -0.90 20.98 17.39
CA VAL A 325 0.50 21.42 17.22
C VAL A 325 0.70 22.49 16.16
N ARG A 326 -0.23 22.66 15.20
CA ARG A 326 -0.09 23.67 14.16
C ARG A 326 -0.38 25.07 14.71
N ASP A 327 0.38 26.04 14.20
CA ASP A 327 0.15 27.45 14.54
C ASP A 327 -1.25 27.90 14.10
N ILE A 328 -1.86 28.80 14.86
CA ILE A 328 -3.19 29.35 14.58
C ILE A 328 -3.24 30.13 13.25
N THR A 329 -2.09 30.60 12.79
CA THR A 329 -1.94 31.33 11.52
C THR A 329 -1.80 30.36 10.33
N SER A 330 -1.61 29.06 10.58
CA SER A 330 -1.55 28.04 9.53
C SER A 330 -2.91 27.91 8.83
N GLY A 331 -2.86 27.50 7.57
CA GLY A 331 -4.08 27.22 6.79
C GLY A 331 -5.00 26.20 7.46
N ASN A 332 -6.28 26.23 7.13
CA ASN A 332 -7.29 25.34 7.70
C ASN A 332 -6.96 23.85 7.49
N ILE A 333 -7.43 23.02 8.43
CA ILE A 333 -7.36 21.56 8.31
C ILE A 333 -8.78 20.98 8.34
N HIS A 334 -9.10 20.16 7.35
CA HIS A 334 -10.37 19.47 7.24
C HIS A 334 -10.15 17.96 7.22
N PHE A 335 -11.00 17.21 7.92
CA PHE A 335 -11.02 15.74 7.90
C PHE A 335 -12.37 15.27 7.38
N VAL A 336 -12.33 14.46 6.30
CA VAL A 336 -13.50 13.83 5.69
C VAL A 336 -13.40 12.35 5.92
N SER A 337 -14.34 11.81 6.68
CA SER A 337 -14.52 10.38 6.91
C SER A 337 -15.57 9.82 5.94
N PHE A 338 -15.26 8.72 5.27
CA PHE A 338 -16.18 8.02 4.37
C PHE A 338 -16.73 6.79 5.08
N ASP A 339 -18.06 6.78 5.29
CA ASP A 339 -18.79 5.73 6.02
C ASP A 339 -18.48 4.33 5.46
N LYS A 340 -18.16 3.39 6.36
CA LYS A 340 -17.82 1.99 6.08
C LYS A 340 -18.87 1.22 5.28
N LYS A 341 -20.15 1.66 5.29
CA LYS A 341 -21.23 1.05 4.49
C LYS A 341 -20.94 1.07 2.98
N HIS A 342 -20.13 2.03 2.51
CA HIS A 342 -19.78 2.19 1.10
C HIS A 342 -18.66 1.26 0.63
N LYS A 343 -17.92 0.62 1.54
CA LYS A 343 -16.87 -0.36 1.26
C LYS A 343 -15.78 0.17 0.33
N TYR A 344 -15.32 1.39 0.57
CA TYR A 344 -14.23 1.98 -0.20
C TYR A 344 -12.87 1.39 0.18
N GLY A 345 -12.68 0.99 1.44
CA GLY A 345 -11.43 0.48 1.96
C GLY A 345 -10.26 1.41 1.68
N HIS A 346 -9.06 0.85 1.59
CA HIS A 346 -7.82 1.62 1.42
C HIS A 346 -7.67 2.32 0.07
N ASN A 347 -8.22 1.74 -1.01
CA ASN A 347 -7.85 2.12 -2.37
C ASN A 347 -8.99 2.72 -3.20
N ASN A 348 -10.25 2.62 -2.77
CA ASN A 348 -11.37 2.86 -3.69
C ASN A 348 -12.18 4.13 -3.36
N MET A 349 -11.63 5.06 -2.59
CA MET A 349 -12.31 6.33 -2.30
C MET A 349 -12.66 7.14 -3.58
N TYR A 350 -11.92 6.93 -4.68
CA TYR A 350 -12.24 7.52 -5.99
C TYR A 350 -13.64 7.15 -6.51
N ARG A 351 -14.27 6.10 -5.96
CA ARG A 351 -15.64 5.69 -6.30
C ARG A 351 -16.70 6.51 -5.56
N SER A 352 -16.31 7.28 -4.57
CA SER A 352 -17.27 8.10 -3.83
C SER A 352 -17.82 9.22 -4.69
N PRO A 353 -19.15 9.35 -4.81
CA PRO A 353 -19.79 10.46 -5.52
C PRO A 353 -19.54 11.81 -4.83
N GLU A 354 -19.17 11.82 -3.57
CA GLU A 354 -18.92 13.03 -2.76
C GLU A 354 -17.48 13.52 -2.92
N LEU A 355 -16.52 12.63 -3.24
CA LEU A 355 -15.10 12.97 -3.34
C LEU A 355 -14.83 14.15 -4.28
N PRO A 356 -15.43 14.23 -5.49
CA PRO A 356 -15.24 15.37 -6.38
C PRO A 356 -15.57 16.71 -5.72
N GLN A 357 -16.68 16.78 -4.97
CA GLN A 357 -17.09 18.02 -4.33
C GLN A 357 -16.15 18.44 -3.19
N HIS A 358 -15.65 17.49 -2.40
CA HIS A 358 -14.65 17.77 -1.37
C HIS A 358 -13.37 18.34 -1.98
N ILE A 359 -12.89 17.77 -3.10
CA ILE A 359 -11.72 18.25 -3.81
C ILE A 359 -11.96 19.67 -4.37
N ILE A 360 -13.08 19.88 -5.06
CA ILE A 360 -13.43 21.18 -5.64
C ILE A 360 -13.49 22.26 -4.56
N ASN A 361 -14.18 21.99 -3.45
CA ASN A 361 -14.30 22.93 -2.33
C ASN A 361 -12.93 23.26 -1.73
N PHE A 362 -12.09 22.23 -1.54
CA PHE A 362 -10.73 22.43 -1.02
C PHE A 362 -9.90 23.30 -1.96
N VAL A 363 -9.85 22.96 -3.25
CA VAL A 363 -9.07 23.72 -4.24
C VAL A 363 -9.60 25.14 -4.40
N ALA A 364 -10.93 25.35 -4.35
CA ALA A 364 -11.53 26.68 -4.38
C ALA A 364 -11.14 27.53 -3.17
N SER A 365 -10.95 26.92 -2.00
CA SER A 365 -10.53 27.62 -0.78
C SER A 365 -9.06 28.08 -0.81
N LEU A 366 -8.23 27.55 -1.73
CA LEU A 366 -6.83 27.93 -1.91
C LEU A 366 -6.64 29.20 -2.75
N LYS A 367 -7.66 29.62 -3.46
CA LYS A 367 -7.61 30.86 -4.26
C LYS A 367 -7.53 32.05 -3.32
N ARG A 368 -6.39 32.75 -3.38
CA ARG A 368 -6.14 34.02 -2.69
C ARG A 368 -6.81 35.16 -3.41
#